data_a2819637280f4b8689531718fba247cc
#
_entry.id   a2819637280f4b8689531718fba247cc
#
_cell.length_a   1.000
_cell.length_b   1.000
_cell.length_c   1.000
_cell.angle_alpha   90.00
_cell.angle_beta   90.00
_cell.angle_gamma   90.00
#
_symmetry.space_group_name_H-M   'P 1'
#
loop_
_entity.id
_entity.type
_entity.pdbx_description
1 polymer ?
#
loop_
_entity_poly.entity_id
_entity_poly.type
_entity_poly.pdbx_seq_one_letter_code
_entity_poly.pdbx_strand_id
1 'polypeptide(L)'
;MTKETSKKIAITEMCGGKKISIQMYGPHSLNEDGTIMPFEEQMAIVSHYLHNQGFKYAKPYESKAEGLIEDIYNIQSKRVEEDCVSDTSAQYSLFSDLFSVPFLTTDNPKFTFIDLFAGIGGFRMAMQNLGGKCVFSSEWDKQAQKTYLLNYGEVPFGDITKESTKSFIPDDFDV
;
A
#
# COMPACT_ATOMS: atom_id res chain seq x y z
N MET A 1 -20.06 -19.00 21.37
CA MET A 1 -19.33 -17.92 22.06
C MET A 1 -17.84 -18.14 21.79
N THR A 2 -17.34 -17.66 20.67
CA THR A 2 -15.93 -17.75 20.27
C THR A 2 -15.22 -16.51 20.81
N LYS A 3 -14.25 -16.70 21.69
CA LYS A 3 -13.39 -15.63 22.22
C LYS A 3 -12.55 -15.07 21.09
N GLU A 4 -12.82 -13.83 20.70
CA GLU A 4 -11.93 -13.00 19.91
C GLU A 4 -10.61 -12.81 20.67
N THR A 5 -9.60 -13.54 20.27
CA THR A 5 -8.22 -13.22 20.61
C THR A 5 -7.66 -12.26 19.56
N SER A 6 -8.12 -11.01 19.58
CA SER A 6 -7.44 -9.95 18.84
C SER A 6 -6.07 -9.75 19.47
N LYS A 7 -5.01 -10.29 18.85
CA LYS A 7 -3.65 -9.91 19.18
C LYS A 7 -3.46 -8.44 18.82
N LYS A 8 -3.54 -7.56 19.82
CA LYS A 8 -3.25 -6.14 19.66
C LYS A 8 -1.76 -5.97 19.38
N ILE A 9 -1.40 -5.65 18.14
CA ILE A 9 -0.11 -5.02 17.89
C ILE A 9 -0.28 -3.55 18.24
N ALA A 10 0.16 -3.17 19.43
CA ALA A 10 0.15 -1.78 19.87
C ALA A 10 1.53 -1.18 19.59
N ILE A 11 1.60 -0.18 18.72
CA ILE A 11 2.74 0.72 18.71
C ILE A 11 2.55 1.66 19.90
N THR A 12 3.58 1.72 20.74
CA THR A 12 3.60 2.63 21.85
C THR A 12 4.29 3.91 21.43
N GLU A 13 3.54 4.98 21.29
CA GLU A 13 4.07 6.32 21.04
C GLU A 13 3.99 7.18 22.30
N MET A 14 4.91 8.13 22.42
CA MET A 14 4.87 9.16 23.47
C MET A 14 4.14 10.38 22.92
N CYS A 15 2.97 10.66 23.46
CA CYS A 15 2.16 11.80 23.06
C CYS A 15 1.91 12.68 24.28
N GLY A 16 2.35 13.93 24.26
CA GLY A 16 2.16 14.86 25.39
C GLY A 16 2.70 14.35 26.74
N GLY A 17 3.75 13.50 26.72
CA GLY A 17 4.30 12.87 27.94
C GLY A 17 3.54 11.64 28.44
N LYS A 18 2.48 11.22 27.77
CA LYS A 18 1.74 9.99 28.07
C LYS A 18 2.11 8.89 27.10
N LYS A 19 2.23 7.66 27.61
CA LYS A 19 2.44 6.46 26.82
C LYS A 19 1.09 5.97 26.28
N ILE A 20 0.89 6.05 24.96
CA ILE A 20 -0.35 5.65 24.33
C ILE A 20 -0.10 4.40 23.48
N SER A 21 -0.95 3.39 23.65
CA SER A 21 -0.93 2.19 22.81
C SER A 21 -1.97 2.34 21.70
N ILE A 22 -1.52 2.49 20.47
CA ILE A 22 -2.40 2.68 19.31
C ILE A 22 -2.53 1.35 18.56
N GLN A 23 -3.77 0.92 18.35
CA GLN A 23 -4.04 -0.21 17.48
C GLN A 23 -3.78 0.19 16.04
N MET A 24 -2.87 -0.53 15.35
CA MET A 24 -2.42 -0.21 13.98
C MET A 24 -3.11 -1.03 12.90
N TYR A 25 -4.17 -1.76 13.24
CA TYR A 25 -4.90 -2.58 12.27
C TYR A 25 -6.40 -2.55 12.53
N GLY A 26 -7.17 -2.63 11.47
CA GLY A 26 -8.62 -2.81 11.47
C GLY A 26 -9.02 -4.22 11.04
N PRO A 27 -10.32 -4.49 10.92
CA PRO A 27 -10.86 -5.80 10.53
C PRO A 27 -10.41 -6.24 9.12
N HIS A 28 -10.16 -5.31 8.18
CA HIS A 28 -9.74 -5.62 6.83
C HIS A 28 -8.24 -5.90 6.70
N SER A 29 -7.48 -5.63 7.76
CA SER A 29 -6.04 -5.94 7.84
C SER A 29 -5.75 -7.42 8.16
N LEU A 30 -6.76 -8.27 8.22
CA LEU A 30 -6.60 -9.70 8.49
C LEU A 30 -6.55 -10.52 7.20
N ASN A 31 -5.68 -11.52 7.21
CA ASN A 31 -5.65 -12.60 6.22
C ASN A 31 -6.81 -13.58 6.46
N GLU A 32 -7.07 -14.46 5.49
CA GLU A 32 -8.12 -15.49 5.59
C GLU A 32 -7.91 -16.45 6.78
N ASP A 33 -6.67 -16.69 7.18
CA ASP A 33 -6.30 -17.51 8.33
C ASP A 33 -6.39 -16.77 9.67
N GLY A 34 -6.82 -15.50 9.67
CA GLY A 34 -6.95 -14.65 10.85
C GLY A 34 -5.62 -14.05 11.34
N THR A 35 -4.53 -14.23 10.62
CA THR A 35 -3.26 -13.53 10.91
C THR A 35 -3.33 -12.09 10.42
N ILE A 36 -2.56 -11.20 11.07
CA ILE A 36 -2.48 -9.80 10.66
C ILE A 36 -1.57 -9.70 9.44
N MET A 37 -2.09 -9.09 8.37
CA MET A 37 -1.33 -8.76 7.17
C MET A 37 -0.22 -7.76 7.51
N PRO A 38 1.03 -7.98 7.09
CA PRO A 38 2.11 -7.02 7.26
C PRO A 38 1.74 -5.63 6.71
N PHE A 39 2.16 -4.57 7.38
CA PHE A 39 1.81 -3.20 6.98
C PHE A 39 2.27 -2.87 5.56
N GLU A 40 3.44 -3.34 5.17
CA GLU A 40 3.96 -3.16 3.81
C GLU A 40 3.06 -3.83 2.76
N GLU A 41 2.48 -4.98 3.06
CA GLU A 41 1.54 -5.67 2.16
C GLU A 41 0.21 -4.91 2.06
N GLN A 42 -0.29 -4.37 3.18
CA GLN A 42 -1.46 -3.49 3.17
C GLN A 42 -1.21 -2.26 2.29
N MET A 43 -0.04 -1.61 2.43
CA MET A 43 0.34 -0.46 1.63
C MET A 43 0.57 -0.81 0.16
N ALA A 44 1.08 -2.01 -0.14
CA ALA A 44 1.19 -2.48 -1.50
C ALA A 44 -0.18 -2.56 -2.17
N ILE A 45 -1.17 -3.18 -1.53
CA ILE A 45 -2.54 -3.28 -2.05
C ILE A 45 -3.15 -1.90 -2.27
N VAL A 46 -3.06 -1.02 -1.28
CA VAL A 46 -3.65 0.33 -1.34
C VAL A 46 -2.97 1.17 -2.43
N SER A 47 -1.64 1.19 -2.48
CA SER A 47 -0.93 2.02 -3.46
C SER A 47 -1.15 1.52 -4.89
N HIS A 48 -1.16 0.22 -5.15
CA HIS A 48 -1.50 -0.33 -6.46
C HIS A 48 -2.94 0.00 -6.87
N TYR A 49 -3.89 -0.09 -5.94
CA TYR A 49 -5.27 0.33 -6.19
C TYR A 49 -5.35 1.79 -6.62
N LEU A 50 -4.75 2.70 -5.85
CA LEU A 50 -4.79 4.14 -6.12
C LEU A 50 -4.13 4.49 -7.46
N HIS A 51 -2.99 3.89 -7.79
CA HIS A 51 -2.29 4.11 -9.06
C HIS A 51 -3.01 3.54 -10.28
N ASN A 52 -3.90 2.56 -10.09
CA ASN A 52 -4.68 1.92 -11.13
C ASN A 52 -6.14 2.38 -11.18
N GLN A 53 -6.55 3.33 -10.34
CA GLN A 53 -7.91 3.89 -10.39
C GLN A 53 -8.26 4.41 -11.77
N GLY A 54 -9.49 4.13 -12.22
CA GLY A 54 -9.95 4.49 -13.56
C GLY A 54 -9.54 3.51 -14.66
N PHE A 55 -8.74 2.50 -14.36
CA PHE A 55 -8.35 1.42 -15.27
C PHE A 55 -8.89 0.07 -14.81
N LYS A 56 -9.08 -0.86 -15.75
CA LYS A 56 -9.49 -2.25 -15.43
C LYS A 56 -8.53 -2.97 -14.46
N TYR A 57 -7.30 -2.51 -14.39
CA TYR A 57 -6.23 -3.06 -13.55
C TYR A 57 -6.39 -2.75 -12.06
N ALA A 58 -7.30 -1.87 -11.67
CA ALA A 58 -7.65 -1.64 -10.25
C ALA A 58 -8.43 -2.81 -9.64
N LYS A 59 -9.15 -3.57 -10.47
CA LYS A 59 -10.09 -4.62 -10.04
C LYS A 59 -9.51 -5.68 -9.09
N PRO A 60 -8.31 -6.24 -9.30
CA PRO A 60 -7.73 -7.23 -8.38
C PRO A 60 -7.53 -6.69 -6.95
N TYR A 61 -7.36 -5.38 -6.80
CA TYR A 61 -7.07 -4.73 -5.52
C TYR A 61 -8.32 -4.18 -4.83
N GLU A 62 -9.37 -3.81 -5.59
CA GLU A 62 -10.49 -2.95 -5.20
C GLU A 62 -11.13 -3.35 -3.87
N SER A 63 -11.64 -4.55 -3.78
CA SER A 63 -12.37 -5.02 -2.58
C SER A 63 -11.52 -4.98 -1.30
N LYS A 64 -10.22 -5.31 -1.40
CA LYS A 64 -9.33 -5.33 -0.24
C LYS A 64 -8.82 -3.93 0.08
N ALA A 65 -8.51 -3.13 -0.94
CA ALA A 65 -8.00 -1.78 -0.79
C ALA A 65 -9.02 -0.85 -0.14
N GLU A 66 -10.28 -0.91 -0.54
CA GLU A 66 -11.33 -0.06 0.03
C GLU A 66 -11.49 -0.30 1.54
N GLY A 67 -11.51 -1.55 1.97
CA GLY A 67 -11.56 -1.89 3.39
C GLY A 67 -10.32 -1.46 4.16
N LEU A 68 -9.12 -1.60 3.58
CA LEU A 68 -7.88 -1.13 4.19
C LEU A 68 -7.83 0.38 4.32
N ILE A 69 -8.31 1.12 3.32
CA ILE A 69 -8.42 2.57 3.36
C ILE A 69 -9.37 3.00 4.48
N GLU A 70 -10.53 2.34 4.62
CA GLU A 70 -11.46 2.58 5.71
C GLU A 70 -10.82 2.34 7.08
N ASP A 71 -10.10 1.23 7.24
CA ASP A 71 -9.36 0.92 8.47
C ASP A 71 -8.34 2.03 8.81
N ILE A 72 -7.59 2.53 7.83
CA ILE A 72 -6.60 3.60 8.01
C ILE A 72 -7.29 4.90 8.47
N TYR A 73 -8.38 5.30 7.81
CA TYR A 73 -9.14 6.47 8.21
C TYR A 73 -9.70 6.36 9.63
N ASN A 74 -10.26 5.21 10.00
CA ASN A 74 -10.80 4.97 11.33
C ASN A 74 -9.73 5.02 12.42
N ILE A 75 -8.53 4.51 12.14
CA ILE A 75 -7.38 4.57 13.05
C ILE A 75 -6.92 6.03 13.23
N GLN A 76 -6.81 6.77 12.14
CA GLN A 76 -6.41 8.18 12.16
C GLN A 76 -7.42 9.06 12.91
N SER A 77 -8.72 8.87 12.66
CA SER A 77 -9.78 9.62 13.32
C SER A 77 -9.73 9.44 14.84
N LYS A 78 -9.52 8.22 15.32
CA LYS A 78 -9.35 7.95 16.76
C LYS A 78 -8.12 8.61 17.36
N ARG A 79 -7.02 8.72 16.60
CA ARG A 79 -5.79 9.41 17.04
C ARG A 79 -6.03 10.91 17.26
N VAL A 80 -6.86 11.52 16.42
CA VAL A 80 -7.24 12.94 16.54
C VAL A 80 -8.13 13.17 17.76
N GLU A 81 -9.12 12.31 18.00
CA GLU A 81 -10.00 12.40 19.17
C GLU A 81 -9.24 12.25 20.50
N GLU A 82 -8.12 11.51 20.51
CA GLU A 82 -7.27 11.31 21.70
C GLU A 82 -6.23 12.44 21.90
N ASP A 83 -6.34 13.59 21.22
CA ASP A 83 -5.39 14.71 21.24
C ASP A 83 -3.92 14.33 20.92
N CYS A 84 -3.72 13.21 20.23
CA CYS A 84 -2.39 12.72 19.88
C CYS A 84 -1.78 13.41 18.68
N VAL A 85 -2.61 14.10 17.85
CA VAL A 85 -2.17 14.84 16.66
C VAL A 85 -2.85 16.20 16.69
N SER A 86 -2.10 17.24 17.04
CA SER A 86 -2.60 18.62 17.00
C SER A 86 -2.64 19.22 15.60
N ASP A 87 -2.18 18.49 14.58
CA ASP A 87 -2.01 18.99 13.22
C ASP A 87 -2.86 18.19 12.23
N THR A 88 -3.96 18.82 11.79
CA THR A 88 -4.84 18.30 10.73
C THR A 88 -4.10 18.14 9.39
N SER A 89 -2.93 18.77 9.21
CA SER A 89 -2.09 18.61 8.01
C SER A 89 -1.54 17.18 7.87
N ALA A 90 -1.32 16.46 8.98
CA ALA A 90 -0.84 15.09 8.95
C ALA A 90 -1.87 14.09 8.36
N GLN A 91 -3.15 14.43 8.40
CA GLN A 91 -4.21 13.58 7.83
C GLN A 91 -4.19 13.53 6.30
N TYR A 92 -3.77 14.62 5.64
CA TYR A 92 -3.68 14.71 4.18
C TYR A 92 -2.38 14.15 3.62
N SER A 93 -1.35 13.93 4.47
CA SER A 93 0.01 13.63 4.02
C SER A 93 0.17 12.18 3.57
N LEU A 94 -0.48 11.20 4.21
CA LEU A 94 -0.19 9.78 3.95
C LEU A 94 -0.45 9.36 2.49
N PHE A 95 -1.54 9.85 1.89
CA PHE A 95 -1.88 9.54 0.51
C PHE A 95 -1.38 10.58 -0.49
N SER A 96 -1.26 11.85 -0.09
CA SER A 96 -0.72 12.90 -0.98
C SER A 96 0.74 12.65 -1.34
N ASP A 97 1.53 12.12 -0.40
CA ASP A 97 2.93 11.81 -0.62
C ASP A 97 3.13 10.68 -1.63
N LEU A 98 2.14 9.76 -1.78
CA LEU A 98 2.17 8.73 -2.82
C LEU A 98 2.11 9.30 -4.24
N PHE A 99 1.61 10.52 -4.43
CA PHE A 99 1.49 11.18 -5.74
C PHE A 99 2.49 12.31 -5.95
N SER A 100 3.23 12.72 -4.90
CA SER A 100 4.27 13.73 -4.97
C SER A 100 5.64 13.10 -5.22
N VAL A 101 5.79 12.43 -6.36
CA VAL A 101 6.97 11.60 -6.66
C VAL A 101 7.70 12.05 -7.92
N PRO A 102 9.02 11.77 -8.05
CA PRO A 102 9.82 12.18 -9.20
C PRO A 102 9.36 11.58 -10.52
N PHE A 103 8.86 10.33 -10.52
CA PHE A 103 8.54 9.57 -11.72
C PHE A 103 7.05 9.23 -11.80
N LEU A 104 6.25 10.20 -12.22
CA LEU A 104 4.81 10.02 -12.40
C LEU A 104 4.48 9.04 -13.52
N THR A 105 3.40 8.29 -13.35
CA THR A 105 2.86 7.43 -14.41
C THR A 105 2.03 8.26 -15.39
N THR A 106 1.81 7.74 -16.60
CA THR A 106 0.96 8.37 -17.60
C THR A 106 -0.50 7.91 -17.47
N ASP A 107 -1.43 8.85 -17.71
CA ASP A 107 -2.87 8.55 -17.76
C ASP A 107 -3.32 7.97 -19.13
N ASN A 108 -2.45 8.08 -20.15
CA ASN A 108 -2.69 7.54 -21.50
C ASN A 108 -1.54 6.60 -21.90
N PRO A 109 -1.46 5.40 -21.31
CA PRO A 109 -0.39 4.46 -21.63
C PRO A 109 -0.55 3.87 -23.03
N LYS A 110 0.59 3.68 -23.72
CA LYS A 110 0.65 2.96 -24.98
C LYS A 110 0.59 1.46 -24.79
N PHE A 111 1.03 0.98 -23.65
CA PHE A 111 1.02 -0.41 -23.22
C PHE A 111 1.10 -0.50 -21.70
N THR A 112 0.85 -1.68 -21.16
CA THR A 112 0.93 -1.99 -19.74
C THR A 112 1.98 -3.06 -19.48
N PHE A 113 2.58 -3.03 -18.29
CA PHE A 113 3.59 -4.02 -17.92
C PHE A 113 3.56 -4.33 -16.43
N ILE A 114 4.15 -5.47 -16.06
CA ILE A 114 4.42 -5.85 -14.68
C ILE A 114 5.93 -5.84 -14.42
N ASP A 115 6.32 -5.59 -13.18
CA ASP A 115 7.72 -5.53 -12.75
C ASP A 115 7.95 -6.49 -11.55
N LEU A 116 8.37 -7.73 -11.84
CA LEU A 116 8.41 -8.82 -10.86
C LEU A 116 9.64 -8.79 -9.95
N PHE A 117 10.69 -8.10 -10.35
CA PHE A 117 11.95 -7.94 -9.62
C PHE A 117 12.35 -6.48 -9.65
N ALA A 118 11.46 -5.64 -9.10
CA ALA A 118 11.44 -4.21 -9.33
C ALA A 118 12.71 -3.48 -8.86
N GLY A 119 13.42 -4.02 -7.87
CA GLY A 119 14.60 -3.35 -7.32
C GLY A 119 14.25 -1.93 -6.87
N ILE A 120 15.03 -0.97 -7.30
CA ILE A 120 14.77 0.47 -7.08
C ILE A 120 13.94 1.13 -8.19
N GLY A 121 13.47 0.35 -9.18
CA GLY A 121 12.60 0.79 -10.27
C GLY A 121 13.30 1.15 -11.60
N GLY A 122 14.49 0.64 -11.86
CA GLY A 122 15.22 0.93 -13.11
C GLY A 122 14.49 0.42 -14.36
N PHE A 123 13.92 -0.78 -14.30
CA PHE A 123 13.11 -1.34 -15.38
C PHE A 123 11.83 -0.50 -15.58
N ARG A 124 11.13 -0.18 -14.50
CA ARG A 124 9.94 0.69 -14.56
C ARG A 124 10.23 2.02 -15.22
N MET A 125 11.34 2.68 -14.86
CA MET A 125 11.74 3.94 -15.48
C MET A 125 11.90 3.81 -17.00
N ALA A 126 12.60 2.76 -17.47
CA ALA A 126 12.79 2.52 -18.89
C ALA A 126 11.46 2.31 -19.63
N MET A 127 10.55 1.51 -19.07
CA MET A 127 9.24 1.22 -19.66
C MET A 127 8.32 2.45 -19.65
N GLN A 128 8.31 3.25 -18.55
CA GLN A 128 7.56 4.51 -18.49
C GLN A 128 8.04 5.54 -19.52
N ASN A 129 9.35 5.64 -19.77
CA ASN A 129 9.91 6.51 -20.80
C ASN A 129 9.46 6.11 -22.23
N LEU A 130 9.11 4.86 -22.45
CA LEU A 130 8.51 4.38 -23.71
C LEU A 130 7.00 4.60 -23.78
N GLY A 131 6.39 5.08 -22.71
CA GLY A 131 4.95 5.31 -22.58
C GLY A 131 4.18 4.16 -21.97
N GLY A 132 4.85 3.24 -21.26
CA GLY A 132 4.23 2.14 -20.54
C GLY A 132 3.68 2.58 -19.19
N LYS A 133 2.67 1.84 -18.69
CA LYS A 133 2.14 1.93 -17.32
C LYS A 133 2.41 0.65 -16.57
N CYS A 134 3.07 0.76 -15.41
CA CYS A 134 3.21 -0.36 -14.48
C CYS A 134 1.86 -0.63 -13.82
N VAL A 135 1.38 -1.87 -13.88
CA VAL A 135 0.09 -2.27 -13.30
C VAL A 135 0.24 -3.22 -12.12
N PHE A 136 1.42 -3.79 -11.95
CA PHE A 136 1.81 -4.60 -10.79
C PHE A 136 3.33 -4.56 -10.61
N SER A 137 3.78 -4.50 -9.36
CA SER A 137 5.20 -4.58 -9.04
C SER A 137 5.46 -5.47 -7.83
N SER A 138 6.59 -6.19 -7.82
CA SER A 138 7.04 -6.96 -6.67
C SER A 138 8.56 -6.85 -6.47
N GLU A 139 8.98 -6.78 -5.20
CA GLU A 139 10.37 -6.76 -4.76
C GLU A 139 10.45 -7.28 -3.33
N TRP A 140 11.35 -8.19 -3.06
CA TRP A 140 11.46 -8.78 -1.73
C TRP A 140 12.42 -8.03 -0.80
N ASP A 141 13.42 -7.31 -1.37
CA ASP A 141 14.37 -6.52 -0.59
C ASP A 141 13.72 -5.27 -0.02
N LYS A 142 13.70 -5.17 1.30
CA LYS A 142 13.04 -4.07 2.02
C LYS A 142 13.66 -2.69 1.78
N GLN A 143 14.95 -2.62 1.48
CA GLN A 143 15.60 -1.33 1.20
C GLN A 143 15.30 -0.88 -0.24
N ALA A 144 15.26 -1.82 -1.18
CA ALA A 144 14.84 -1.55 -2.55
C ALA A 144 13.38 -1.09 -2.59
N GLN A 145 12.46 -1.76 -1.86
CA GLN A 145 11.05 -1.34 -1.74
C GLN A 145 10.90 0.11 -1.25
N LYS A 146 11.69 0.53 -0.24
CA LYS A 146 11.66 1.90 0.26
C LYS A 146 12.10 2.92 -0.79
N THR A 147 13.14 2.61 -1.54
CA THR A 147 13.61 3.47 -2.63
C THR A 147 12.59 3.54 -3.76
N TYR A 148 11.98 2.41 -4.09
CA TYR A 148 10.92 2.33 -5.10
C TYR A 148 9.70 3.19 -4.71
N LEU A 149 9.26 3.12 -3.45
CA LEU A 149 8.19 3.96 -2.93
C LEU A 149 8.51 5.46 -3.10
N LEU A 150 9.71 5.90 -2.75
CA LEU A 150 10.14 7.29 -2.91
C LEU A 150 10.18 7.74 -4.38
N ASN A 151 10.48 6.84 -5.29
CA ASN A 151 10.55 7.12 -6.71
C ASN A 151 9.18 7.17 -7.39
N TYR A 152 8.27 6.28 -7.02
CA TYR A 152 7.02 6.03 -7.77
C TYR A 152 5.74 6.18 -6.94
N GLY A 153 5.83 6.37 -5.63
CA GLY A 153 4.65 6.45 -4.74
C GLY A 153 3.90 5.12 -4.59
N GLU A 154 4.53 4.02 -4.95
CA GLU A 154 3.93 2.70 -4.94
C GLU A 154 4.83 1.74 -4.15
N VAL A 155 4.25 0.97 -3.24
CA VAL A 155 4.96 -0.07 -2.50
C VAL A 155 4.90 -1.36 -3.31
N PRO A 156 6.03 -1.92 -3.78
CA PRO A 156 6.02 -3.23 -4.44
C PRO A 156 5.51 -4.31 -3.48
N PHE A 157 4.78 -5.29 -4.01
CA PHE A 157 4.50 -6.52 -3.26
C PHE A 157 5.82 -7.21 -2.87
N GLY A 158 5.76 -8.07 -1.86
CA GLY A 158 6.93 -8.81 -1.40
C GLY A 158 7.30 -9.98 -2.31
N ASP A 159 7.41 -11.16 -1.71
CA ASP A 159 7.83 -12.39 -2.38
C ASP A 159 6.81 -12.84 -3.45
N ILE A 160 7.22 -12.79 -4.72
CA ILE A 160 6.42 -13.20 -5.88
C ILE A 160 6.15 -14.71 -5.93
N THR A 161 6.85 -15.52 -5.15
CA THR A 161 6.58 -16.96 -5.12
C THR A 161 5.32 -17.33 -4.34
N LYS A 162 4.81 -16.41 -3.51
CA LYS A 162 3.60 -16.61 -2.71
C LYS A 162 2.33 -16.50 -3.55
N GLU A 163 1.43 -17.44 -3.38
CA GLU A 163 0.12 -17.41 -4.06
C GLU A 163 -0.71 -16.18 -3.69
N SER A 164 -0.62 -15.71 -2.42
CA SER A 164 -1.28 -14.48 -1.98
C SER A 164 -0.78 -13.24 -2.74
N THR A 165 0.49 -13.19 -3.12
CA THR A 165 1.05 -12.12 -3.95
C THR A 165 0.60 -12.27 -5.41
N LYS A 166 0.65 -13.47 -5.95
CA LYS A 166 0.25 -13.75 -7.34
C LYS A 166 -1.22 -13.46 -7.62
N SER A 167 -2.10 -13.61 -6.61
CA SER A 167 -3.52 -13.33 -6.77
C SER A 167 -3.85 -11.87 -7.10
N PHE A 168 -2.91 -10.95 -6.89
CA PHE A 168 -3.04 -9.55 -7.25
C PHE A 168 -2.49 -9.20 -8.64
N ILE A 169 -1.85 -10.14 -9.34
CA ILE A 169 -1.38 -9.90 -10.71
C ILE A 169 -2.61 -9.79 -11.62
N PRO A 170 -2.76 -8.70 -12.38
CA PRO A 170 -3.86 -8.60 -13.36
C PRO A 170 -3.76 -9.69 -14.43
N ASP A 171 -4.91 -10.19 -14.90
CA ASP A 171 -4.97 -11.26 -15.93
C ASP A 171 -4.57 -10.78 -17.33
N ASP A 172 -4.50 -9.47 -17.56
CA ASP A 172 -4.38 -8.86 -18.88
C ASP A 172 -3.42 -7.65 -18.83
N PHE A 173 -2.22 -7.86 -19.29
CA PHE A 173 -1.16 -6.85 -19.45
C PHE A 173 -0.31 -7.21 -20.68
N ASP A 174 0.44 -6.24 -21.24
CA ASP A 174 1.15 -6.42 -22.51
C ASP A 174 2.55 -7.02 -22.34
N VAL A 175 3.28 -6.68 -21.25
CA VAL A 175 4.69 -7.09 -21.02
C VAL A 175 4.93 -7.47 -19.55
#